data_98d7049afa4756055228972a1c3d5dd7
#
_entry.id   98d7049afa4756055228972a1c3d5dd7
#
_cell.length_a   1.000
_cell.length_b   1.000
_cell.length_c   1.000
_cell.angle_alpha   90.00
_cell.angle_beta   90.00
_cell.angle_gamma   90.00
#
_symmetry.space_group_name_H-M   'P 1'
#
loop_
_entity.id
_entity.type
_entity.pdbx_description
1 polymer ?
#
loop_
_entity_poly.entity_id
_entity_poly.type
_entity_poly.pdbx_seq_one_letter_code
_entity_poly.pdbx_strand_id
1 'polypeptide(L)'
;MAAAVSSAKPVLRVAAVCGSLRKASYNGGLLRAAAEVCEESIPGLRVEHMDISALPLLNTDLETADGGFPPAVEAFRDQVRSADCFLFGSPEYNYSIATPLKNALDWASRGKNCWADKPAAIVSAGGGFGGGRSQYHFRQVGVFLDLHFINKPELFVQAFQQPPKFDSDGNLVDAEIRERIKQVLLSLQAFTLRIQKD
;
A
#
# COMPACT_ATOMS: atom_id res chain seq x y z
N MET A 1 16.77 -31.66 29.79
CA MET A 1 17.00 -31.02 28.47
C MET A 1 15.70 -30.35 28.05
N ALA A 2 15.62 -29.03 28.19
CA ALA A 2 14.44 -28.28 27.73
C ALA A 2 14.59 -28.06 26.22
N ALA A 3 13.65 -28.59 25.43
CA ALA A 3 13.60 -28.34 24.00
C ALA A 3 13.31 -26.86 23.76
N ALA A 4 14.22 -26.15 23.11
CA ALA A 4 13.99 -24.81 22.63
C ALA A 4 12.87 -24.86 21.57
N VAL A 5 11.67 -24.42 21.94
CA VAL A 5 10.59 -24.15 20.99
C VAL A 5 11.05 -22.97 20.14
N SER A 6 11.55 -23.24 18.94
CA SER A 6 11.80 -22.22 17.91
C SER A 6 10.43 -21.65 17.53
N SER A 7 10.02 -20.55 18.15
CA SER A 7 8.87 -19.80 17.68
C SER A 7 9.24 -19.19 16.33
N ALA A 8 8.76 -19.77 15.23
CA ALA A 8 8.86 -19.15 13.92
C ALA A 8 8.28 -17.72 14.06
N LYS A 9 9.05 -16.71 13.67
CA LYS A 9 8.54 -15.32 13.68
C LYS A 9 7.25 -15.25 12.84
N PRO A 10 6.20 -14.62 13.34
CA PRO A 10 4.96 -14.49 12.58
C PRO A 10 5.23 -13.82 11.23
N VAL A 11 4.58 -14.33 10.18
CA VAL A 11 4.67 -13.71 8.85
C VAL A 11 3.77 -12.47 8.86
N LEU A 12 4.38 -11.30 8.66
CA LEU A 12 3.66 -10.03 8.57
C LEU A 12 2.89 -9.94 7.25
N ARG A 13 1.61 -9.57 7.33
CA ARG A 13 0.72 -9.38 6.19
C ARG A 13 0.76 -7.93 5.73
N VAL A 14 1.35 -7.68 4.56
CA VAL A 14 1.38 -6.38 3.91
C VAL A 14 0.19 -6.29 2.96
N ALA A 15 -0.78 -5.44 3.25
CA ALA A 15 -1.84 -5.14 2.31
C ALA A 15 -1.36 -4.13 1.25
N ALA A 16 -1.31 -4.55 -0.01
CA ALA A 16 -0.90 -3.71 -1.14
C ALA A 16 -2.13 -3.08 -1.80
N VAL A 17 -2.22 -1.76 -1.77
CA VAL A 17 -3.34 -0.98 -2.31
C VAL A 17 -2.87 -0.12 -3.48
N CYS A 18 -3.38 -0.41 -4.69
CA CYS A 18 -3.09 0.37 -5.89
C CYS A 18 -4.12 1.48 -6.09
N GLY A 19 -3.68 2.73 -6.13
CA GLY A 19 -4.54 3.89 -6.40
C GLY A 19 -4.97 4.04 -7.87
N SER A 20 -4.51 3.18 -8.77
CA SER A 20 -4.88 3.19 -10.18
C SER A 20 -5.72 1.98 -10.53
N LEU A 21 -6.87 2.19 -11.17
CA LEU A 21 -7.73 1.13 -11.70
C LEU A 21 -7.34 0.68 -13.12
N ARG A 22 -6.33 1.30 -13.73
CA ARG A 22 -5.89 0.96 -15.09
C ARG A 22 -5.21 -0.42 -15.07
N LYS A 23 -5.60 -1.32 -15.99
CA LYS A 23 -5.08 -2.69 -16.09
C LYS A 23 -3.54 -2.73 -16.16
N ALA A 24 -2.94 -1.96 -17.06
CA ALA A 24 -1.48 -1.86 -17.22
C ALA A 24 -0.90 -0.70 -16.38
N SER A 25 -1.35 -0.55 -15.12
CA SER A 25 -0.85 0.48 -14.22
C SER A 25 0.58 0.23 -13.81
N TYR A 26 1.46 1.21 -13.99
CA TYR A 26 2.83 1.15 -13.47
C TYR A 26 2.88 1.09 -11.95
N ASN A 27 1.96 1.76 -11.26
CA ASN A 27 1.85 1.63 -9.81
C ASN A 27 1.41 0.22 -9.40
N GLY A 28 0.51 -0.41 -10.15
CA GLY A 28 0.20 -1.83 -10.00
C GLY A 28 1.41 -2.73 -10.27
N GLY A 29 2.23 -2.39 -11.27
CA GLY A 29 3.49 -3.08 -11.56
C GLY A 29 4.50 -3.03 -10.43
N LEU A 30 4.64 -1.88 -9.77
CA LEU A 30 5.50 -1.77 -8.57
C LEU A 30 5.01 -2.70 -7.44
N LEU A 31 3.69 -2.79 -7.22
CA LEU A 31 3.14 -3.66 -6.19
C LEU A 31 3.27 -5.15 -6.55
N ARG A 32 3.11 -5.53 -7.84
CA ARG A 32 3.38 -6.92 -8.28
C ARG A 32 4.84 -7.28 -8.05
N ALA A 33 5.77 -6.41 -8.46
CA ALA A 33 7.20 -6.61 -8.20
C ALA A 33 7.52 -6.71 -6.70
N ALA A 34 6.81 -5.96 -5.85
CA ALA A 34 6.95 -6.07 -4.40
C ALA A 34 6.54 -7.44 -3.87
N ALA A 35 5.44 -8.03 -4.38
CA ALA A 35 5.01 -9.37 -4.00
C ALA A 35 6.07 -10.43 -4.40
N GLU A 36 6.56 -10.38 -5.63
CA GLU A 36 7.61 -11.27 -6.11
C GLU A 36 8.89 -11.15 -5.29
N VAL A 37 9.36 -9.92 -4.99
CA VAL A 37 10.55 -9.67 -4.17
C VAL A 37 10.39 -10.26 -2.76
N CYS A 38 9.20 -10.15 -2.18
CA CYS A 38 8.91 -10.76 -0.87
C CYS A 38 9.07 -12.28 -0.91
N GLU A 39 8.46 -12.92 -1.90
CA GLU A 39 8.52 -14.39 -2.06
C GLU A 39 9.96 -14.88 -2.29
N GLU A 40 10.73 -14.16 -3.09
CA GLU A 40 12.10 -14.55 -3.45
C GLU A 40 13.12 -14.30 -2.33
N SER A 41 12.96 -13.24 -1.52
CA SER A 41 14.11 -12.76 -0.74
C SER A 41 13.82 -12.11 0.61
N ILE A 42 12.55 -12.02 1.06
CA ILE A 42 12.23 -11.40 2.34
C ILE A 42 11.41 -12.35 3.22
N PRO A 43 12.07 -13.25 3.97
CA PRO A 43 11.36 -14.15 4.86
C PRO A 43 10.60 -13.36 5.96
N GLY A 44 9.42 -13.85 6.33
CA GLY A 44 8.58 -13.25 7.36
C GLY A 44 7.77 -12.03 6.89
N LEU A 45 7.70 -11.78 5.58
CA LEU A 45 6.85 -10.76 4.98
C LEU A 45 6.06 -11.36 3.81
N ARG A 46 4.77 -11.04 3.71
CA ARG A 46 3.89 -11.47 2.61
C ARG A 46 3.07 -10.29 2.12
N VAL A 47 3.11 -10.05 0.80
CA VAL A 47 2.33 -8.97 0.16
C VAL A 47 1.06 -9.57 -0.44
N GLU A 48 -0.09 -9.00 -0.07
CA GLU A 48 -1.41 -9.39 -0.57
C GLU A 48 -2.08 -8.17 -1.21
N HIS A 49 -2.51 -8.31 -2.46
CA HIS A 49 -3.20 -7.23 -3.18
C HIS A 49 -4.63 -7.07 -2.71
N MET A 50 -5.02 -5.83 -2.44
CA MET A 50 -6.41 -5.46 -2.13
C MET A 50 -7.05 -4.78 -3.34
N ASP A 51 -8.21 -5.32 -3.76
CA ASP A 51 -8.99 -4.70 -4.83
C ASP A 51 -9.90 -3.60 -4.27
N ILE A 52 -9.79 -2.40 -4.84
CA ILE A 52 -10.62 -1.24 -4.50
C ILE A 52 -11.58 -0.85 -5.63
N SER A 53 -11.62 -1.63 -6.72
CA SER A 53 -12.41 -1.31 -7.92
C SER A 53 -13.92 -1.41 -7.71
N ALA A 54 -14.36 -2.26 -6.77
CA ALA A 54 -15.77 -2.48 -6.45
C ALA A 54 -16.32 -1.48 -5.42
N LEU A 55 -15.49 -0.60 -4.86
CA LEU A 55 -15.95 0.38 -3.87
C LEU A 55 -16.79 1.46 -4.54
N PRO A 56 -18.03 1.70 -4.08
CA PRO A 56 -18.80 2.84 -4.55
C PRO A 56 -18.10 4.16 -4.18
N LEU A 57 -18.38 5.24 -4.88
CA LEU A 57 -17.94 6.56 -4.41
C LEU A 57 -18.53 6.83 -3.02
N LEU A 58 -17.71 7.41 -2.15
CA LEU A 58 -18.15 7.74 -0.80
C LEU A 58 -19.42 8.59 -0.84
N ASN A 59 -20.47 8.01 -0.29
CA ASN A 59 -21.73 8.69 0.01
C ASN A 59 -22.25 8.12 1.33
N THR A 60 -22.34 8.97 2.34
CA THR A 60 -22.77 8.55 3.68
C THR A 60 -24.22 8.11 3.75
N ASP A 61 -25.05 8.44 2.75
CA ASP A 61 -26.43 7.92 2.64
C ASP A 61 -26.46 6.40 2.38
N LEU A 62 -25.35 5.80 2.00
CA LEU A 62 -25.18 4.36 1.84
C LEU A 62 -24.86 3.63 3.16
N GLU A 63 -24.57 4.36 4.24
CA GLU A 63 -24.42 3.78 5.57
C GLU A 63 -25.78 3.30 6.10
N THR A 64 -25.82 2.13 6.73
CA THR A 64 -27.06 1.58 7.27
C THR A 64 -27.41 2.21 8.61
N ALA A 65 -28.69 2.18 8.99
CA ALA A 65 -29.17 2.80 10.23
C ALA A 65 -28.56 2.20 11.50
N ASP A 66 -28.06 0.95 11.42
CA ASP A 66 -27.32 0.25 12.49
C ASP A 66 -25.81 0.51 12.46
N GLY A 67 -25.35 1.43 11.61
CA GLY A 67 -23.95 1.83 11.49
C GLY A 67 -23.08 0.91 10.62
N GLY A 68 -23.68 0.06 9.81
CA GLY A 68 -23.01 -0.77 8.81
C GLY A 68 -22.73 -0.04 7.49
N PHE A 69 -22.10 -0.74 6.56
CA PHE A 69 -21.68 -0.21 5.27
C PHE A 69 -22.09 -1.14 4.13
N PRO A 70 -22.06 -0.69 2.86
CA PRO A 70 -22.28 -1.58 1.71
C PRO A 70 -21.38 -2.81 1.77
N PRO A 71 -21.83 -4.00 1.32
CA PRO A 71 -21.06 -5.25 1.47
C PRO A 71 -19.63 -5.20 0.93
N ALA A 72 -19.41 -4.52 -0.21
CA ALA A 72 -18.06 -4.34 -0.77
C ALA A 72 -17.17 -3.48 0.15
N VAL A 73 -17.76 -2.49 0.82
CA VAL A 73 -17.04 -1.63 1.78
C VAL A 73 -16.70 -2.41 3.05
N GLU A 74 -17.63 -3.20 3.59
CA GLU A 74 -17.35 -4.04 4.77
C GLU A 74 -16.25 -5.07 4.48
N ALA A 75 -16.32 -5.77 3.35
CA ALA A 75 -15.29 -6.72 2.95
C ALA A 75 -13.90 -6.05 2.82
N PHE A 76 -13.85 -4.84 2.25
CA PHE A 76 -12.63 -4.05 2.18
C PHE A 76 -12.12 -3.64 3.57
N ARG A 77 -13.00 -3.14 4.43
CA ARG A 77 -12.67 -2.74 5.81
C ARG A 77 -12.12 -3.92 6.62
N ASP A 78 -12.67 -5.13 6.43
CA ASP A 78 -12.17 -6.33 7.09
C ASP A 78 -10.75 -6.69 6.64
N GLN A 79 -10.45 -6.55 5.35
CA GLN A 79 -9.09 -6.72 4.84
C GLN A 79 -8.14 -5.68 5.44
N VAL A 80 -8.56 -4.40 5.54
CA VAL A 80 -7.76 -3.34 6.18
C VAL A 80 -7.49 -3.66 7.65
N ARG A 81 -8.51 -4.11 8.41
CA ARG A 81 -8.35 -4.48 9.83
C ARG A 81 -7.36 -5.62 10.02
N SER A 82 -7.37 -6.61 9.12
CA SER A 82 -6.55 -7.82 9.21
C SER A 82 -5.10 -7.65 8.77
N ALA A 83 -4.76 -6.54 8.11
CA ALA A 83 -3.39 -6.24 7.68
C ALA A 83 -2.51 -5.80 8.85
N ASP A 84 -1.24 -6.23 8.86
CA ASP A 84 -0.24 -5.76 9.81
C ASP A 84 0.35 -4.40 9.42
N CYS A 85 0.49 -4.18 8.11
CA CYS A 85 0.99 -2.94 7.54
C CYS A 85 0.54 -2.77 6.08
N PHE A 86 0.86 -1.63 5.48
CA PHE A 86 0.41 -1.29 4.13
C PHE A 86 1.55 -0.92 3.19
N LEU A 87 1.40 -1.31 1.92
CA LEU A 87 2.19 -0.78 0.81
C LEU A 87 1.24 -0.13 -0.20
N PHE A 88 1.32 1.18 -0.34
CA PHE A 88 0.47 1.94 -1.25
C PHE A 88 1.21 2.25 -2.56
N GLY A 89 0.60 1.89 -3.69
CA GLY A 89 1.00 2.36 -5.02
C GLY A 89 0.19 3.62 -5.36
N SER A 90 0.76 4.80 -5.22
CA SER A 90 0.04 6.07 -5.33
C SER A 90 0.33 6.80 -6.65
N PRO A 91 -0.53 6.70 -7.68
CA PRO A 91 -0.41 7.54 -8.86
C PRO A 91 -0.65 9.01 -8.51
N GLU A 92 -0.06 9.92 -9.32
CA GLU A 92 -0.28 11.35 -9.19
C GLU A 92 -1.20 11.85 -10.30
N TYR A 93 -2.35 12.38 -9.93
CA TYR A 93 -3.25 13.10 -10.82
C TYR A 93 -3.45 14.52 -10.30
N ASN A 94 -3.19 15.53 -11.17
CA ASN A 94 -3.35 16.94 -10.81
C ASN A 94 -2.64 17.29 -9.49
N TYR A 95 -1.40 16.81 -9.33
CA TYR A 95 -0.53 17.01 -8.15
C TYR A 95 -1.02 16.36 -6.85
N SER A 96 -2.00 15.45 -6.90
CA SER A 96 -2.59 14.87 -5.69
C SER A 96 -2.82 13.36 -5.78
N ILE A 97 -3.39 12.81 -4.71
CA ILE A 97 -3.83 11.41 -4.60
C ILE A 97 -4.92 11.15 -5.65
N ALA A 98 -4.83 10.02 -6.33
CA ALA A 98 -5.86 9.58 -7.27
C ALA A 98 -7.18 9.28 -6.56
N THR A 99 -8.30 9.62 -7.20
CA THR A 99 -9.65 9.44 -6.66
C THR A 99 -9.92 8.04 -6.11
N PRO A 100 -9.58 6.92 -6.79
CA PRO A 100 -9.88 5.59 -6.24
C PRO A 100 -9.18 5.33 -4.91
N LEU A 101 -7.92 5.78 -4.77
CA LEU A 101 -7.19 5.63 -3.51
C LEU A 101 -7.81 6.48 -2.41
N LYS A 102 -8.09 7.77 -2.71
CA LYS A 102 -8.71 8.65 -1.71
C LYS A 102 -10.06 8.12 -1.24
N ASN A 103 -10.88 7.60 -2.17
CA ASN A 103 -12.16 6.97 -1.86
C ASN A 103 -12.02 5.75 -0.93
N ALA A 104 -11.04 4.89 -1.18
CA ALA A 104 -10.76 3.73 -0.32
C ALA A 104 -10.31 4.16 1.09
N LEU A 105 -9.45 5.19 1.18
CA LEU A 105 -9.01 5.75 2.45
C LEU A 105 -10.19 6.30 3.26
N ASP A 106 -11.10 7.02 2.59
CA ASP A 106 -12.28 7.61 3.21
C ASP A 106 -13.24 6.54 3.72
N TRP A 107 -13.58 5.53 2.92
CA TRP A 107 -14.46 4.45 3.36
C TRP A 107 -13.93 3.69 4.58
N ALA A 108 -12.66 3.34 4.61
CA ALA A 108 -12.12 2.58 5.74
C ALA A 108 -11.84 3.44 6.99
N SER A 109 -11.94 4.77 6.88
CA SER A 109 -11.89 5.68 8.04
C SER A 109 -13.25 5.93 8.68
N ARG A 110 -14.38 5.59 7.99
CA ARG A 110 -15.73 5.81 8.52
C ARG A 110 -16.00 4.97 9.77
N GLY A 111 -16.86 5.48 10.67
CA GLY A 111 -17.12 4.84 11.95
C GLY A 111 -15.83 4.64 12.75
N LYS A 112 -15.49 3.39 13.09
CA LYS A 112 -14.18 3.08 13.67
C LYS A 112 -13.11 3.06 12.57
N ASN A 113 -12.14 3.98 12.67
CA ASN A 113 -11.02 4.07 11.72
C ASN A 113 -10.22 2.75 11.67
N CYS A 114 -10.19 2.09 10.49
CA CYS A 114 -9.48 0.83 10.30
C CYS A 114 -7.98 1.01 10.02
N TRP A 115 -7.55 2.24 9.69
CA TRP A 115 -6.16 2.57 9.37
C TRP A 115 -5.30 2.84 10.60
N ALA A 116 -5.95 3.22 11.72
CA ALA A 116 -5.27 3.77 12.87
C ALA A 116 -4.16 2.85 13.40
N ASP A 117 -3.06 3.49 13.79
CA ASP A 117 -1.89 2.88 14.43
C ASP A 117 -1.20 1.80 13.58
N LYS A 118 -1.27 1.89 12.24
CA LYS A 118 -0.66 0.91 11.35
C LYS A 118 0.51 1.49 10.55
N PRO A 119 1.62 0.72 10.45
CA PRO A 119 2.76 1.07 9.60
C PRO A 119 2.41 1.06 8.12
N ALA A 120 3.01 1.97 7.37
CA ALA A 120 2.78 2.07 5.93
C ALA A 120 4.02 2.53 5.16
N ALA A 121 4.09 2.12 3.89
CA ALA A 121 5.02 2.64 2.90
C ALA A 121 4.27 3.10 1.66
N ILE A 122 4.83 4.06 0.94
CA ILE A 122 4.28 4.55 -0.32
C ILE A 122 5.34 4.42 -1.40
N VAL A 123 4.94 3.86 -2.54
CA VAL A 123 5.73 3.85 -3.78
C VAL A 123 4.92 4.51 -4.88
N SER A 124 5.57 5.13 -5.86
CA SER A 124 4.86 5.77 -6.97
C SER A 124 5.61 5.71 -8.28
N ALA A 125 4.85 5.64 -9.36
CA ALA A 125 5.33 5.79 -10.72
C ALA A 125 4.45 6.81 -11.44
N GLY A 126 5.08 7.73 -12.17
CA GLY A 126 4.39 8.81 -12.86
C GLY A 126 5.30 9.57 -13.82
N GLY A 127 4.91 10.79 -14.18
CA GLY A 127 5.67 11.69 -15.03
C GLY A 127 6.95 12.23 -14.40
N GLY A 128 7.28 13.50 -14.71
CA GLY A 128 8.57 14.09 -14.35
C GLY A 128 8.93 14.13 -12.87
N PHE A 129 7.97 13.98 -11.97
CA PHE A 129 8.20 13.90 -10.52
C PHE A 129 7.97 12.50 -9.92
N GLY A 130 7.73 11.50 -10.78
CA GLY A 130 7.56 10.11 -10.37
C GLY A 130 6.40 9.86 -9.38
N GLY A 131 5.43 10.77 -9.28
CA GLY A 131 4.32 10.69 -8.32
C GLY A 131 4.62 11.26 -6.94
N GLY A 132 5.72 11.98 -6.76
CA GLY A 132 6.17 12.46 -5.46
C GLY A 132 5.19 13.41 -4.76
N ARG A 133 4.49 14.29 -5.50
CA ARG A 133 3.51 15.22 -4.91
C ARG A 133 2.32 14.46 -4.32
N SER A 134 1.85 13.42 -5.02
CA SER A 134 0.82 12.52 -4.49
C SER A 134 1.25 11.87 -3.19
N GLN A 135 2.51 11.41 -3.07
CA GLN A 135 3.01 10.82 -1.83
C GLN A 135 3.01 11.84 -0.67
N TYR A 136 3.42 13.09 -0.91
CA TYR A 136 3.40 14.11 0.14
C TYR A 136 1.99 14.50 0.56
N HIS A 137 1.04 14.62 -0.37
CA HIS A 137 -0.37 14.81 -0.03
C HIS A 137 -0.93 13.63 0.76
N PHE A 138 -0.55 12.40 0.38
CA PHE A 138 -0.99 11.22 1.10
C PHE A 138 -0.47 11.18 2.54
N ARG A 139 0.76 11.60 2.77
CA ARG A 139 1.31 11.70 4.13
C ARG A 139 0.49 12.67 5.01
N GLN A 140 -0.01 13.77 4.45
CA GLN A 140 -0.90 14.70 5.15
C GLN A 140 -2.25 14.03 5.50
N VAL A 141 -2.86 13.31 4.55
CA VAL A 141 -4.06 12.51 4.81
C VAL A 141 -3.79 11.45 5.89
N GLY A 142 -2.64 10.81 5.82
CA GLY A 142 -2.21 9.79 6.78
C GLY A 142 -2.10 10.29 8.21
N VAL A 143 -1.78 11.57 8.42
CA VAL A 143 -1.79 12.19 9.76
C VAL A 143 -3.18 12.08 10.40
N PHE A 144 -4.25 12.40 9.65
CA PHE A 144 -5.62 12.26 10.14
C PHE A 144 -6.02 10.80 10.35
N LEU A 145 -5.54 9.90 9.46
CA LEU A 145 -5.83 8.48 9.51
C LEU A 145 -5.03 7.73 10.59
N ASP A 146 -4.09 8.39 11.24
CA ASP A 146 -3.17 7.78 12.20
C ASP A 146 -2.33 6.63 11.56
N LEU A 147 -1.92 6.81 10.30
CA LEU A 147 -1.00 5.93 9.59
C LEU A 147 0.45 6.32 9.88
N HIS A 148 1.28 5.36 10.26
CA HIS A 148 2.70 5.57 10.53
C HIS A 148 3.55 5.28 9.30
N PHE A 149 3.84 6.28 8.49
CA PHE A 149 4.66 6.09 7.29
C PHE A 149 6.13 5.97 7.60
N ILE A 150 6.82 4.99 6.96
CA ILE A 150 8.28 5.05 6.87
C ILE A 150 8.68 6.33 6.11
N ASN A 151 9.73 7.00 6.58
CA ASN A 151 10.24 8.21 5.92
C ASN A 151 11.28 7.87 4.84
N LYS A 152 12.03 6.79 5.02
CA LYS A 152 13.09 6.36 4.10
C LYS A 152 13.13 4.83 3.97
N PRO A 153 13.48 4.34 2.78
CA PRO A 153 13.74 5.08 1.54
C PRO A 153 12.44 5.58 0.90
N GLU A 154 12.52 6.69 0.17
CA GLU A 154 11.46 7.13 -0.75
C GLU A 154 11.66 6.48 -2.12
N LEU A 155 10.57 6.14 -2.80
CA LEU A 155 10.61 5.58 -4.14
C LEU A 155 9.64 6.32 -5.07
N PHE A 156 10.21 7.19 -5.91
CA PHE A 156 9.55 7.90 -6.99
C PHE A 156 10.13 7.41 -8.32
N VAL A 157 9.29 6.86 -9.20
CA VAL A 157 9.72 6.31 -10.48
C VAL A 157 9.24 7.19 -11.63
N GLN A 158 10.17 7.83 -12.34
CA GLN A 158 9.88 8.57 -13.55
C GLN A 158 9.64 7.59 -14.70
N ALA A 159 8.39 7.15 -14.85
CA ALA A 159 8.00 6.01 -15.66
C ALA A 159 8.21 6.20 -17.17
N PHE A 160 8.30 7.45 -17.64
CA PHE A 160 8.42 7.77 -19.08
C PHE A 160 9.83 8.13 -19.53
N GLN A 161 10.80 8.08 -18.62
CA GLN A 161 12.21 8.26 -18.98
C GLN A 161 12.81 6.98 -19.55
N GLN A 162 13.71 7.16 -20.54
CA GLN A 162 14.50 6.07 -21.10
C GLN A 162 15.66 5.67 -20.16
N PRO A 163 16.06 4.41 -20.13
CA PRO A 163 15.41 3.26 -20.79
C PRO A 163 14.05 2.94 -20.15
N PRO A 164 13.14 2.22 -20.86
CA PRO A 164 11.83 1.85 -20.33
C PRO A 164 11.94 1.10 -18.99
N LYS A 165 11.15 1.53 -18.00
CA LYS A 165 11.11 0.93 -16.66
C LYS A 165 10.05 -0.16 -16.55
N PHE A 166 9.06 -0.13 -17.43
CA PHE A 166 7.92 -1.03 -17.47
C PHE A 166 7.68 -1.55 -18.87
N ASP A 167 7.16 -2.76 -18.97
CA ASP A 167 6.69 -3.35 -20.22
C ASP A 167 5.29 -2.82 -20.64
N SER A 168 4.75 -3.33 -21.76
CA SER A 168 3.42 -2.95 -22.26
C SER A 168 2.27 -3.29 -21.32
N ASP A 169 2.43 -4.31 -20.50
CA ASP A 169 1.45 -4.76 -19.50
C ASP A 169 1.62 -4.05 -18.16
N GLY A 170 2.57 -3.13 -18.08
CA GLY A 170 2.87 -2.35 -16.88
C GLY A 170 3.65 -3.12 -15.83
N ASN A 171 4.30 -4.23 -16.15
CA ASN A 171 5.18 -4.94 -15.24
C ASN A 171 6.53 -4.23 -15.16
N LEU A 172 7.12 -4.20 -13.99
CA LEU A 172 8.43 -3.62 -13.76
C LEU A 172 9.52 -4.50 -14.39
N VAL A 173 10.34 -3.90 -15.27
CA VAL A 173 11.47 -4.58 -15.93
C VAL A 173 12.83 -4.04 -15.49
N ASP A 174 12.88 -2.97 -14.74
CA ASP A 174 14.09 -2.30 -14.27
C ASP A 174 14.60 -2.95 -12.98
N ALA A 175 15.79 -3.54 -13.02
CA ALA A 175 16.40 -4.25 -11.90
C ALA A 175 16.81 -3.32 -10.74
N GLU A 176 17.23 -2.08 -11.01
CA GLU A 176 17.58 -1.12 -9.98
C GLU A 176 16.36 -0.71 -9.16
N ILE A 177 15.24 -0.45 -9.84
CA ILE A 177 13.98 -0.14 -9.15
C ILE A 177 13.49 -1.33 -8.33
N ARG A 178 13.66 -2.57 -8.84
CA ARG A 178 13.34 -3.79 -8.11
C ARG A 178 14.14 -3.90 -6.78
N GLU A 179 15.43 -3.61 -6.83
CA GLU A 179 16.26 -3.57 -5.61
C GLU A 179 15.80 -2.45 -4.65
N ARG A 180 15.46 -1.29 -5.15
CA ARG A 180 14.91 -0.19 -4.32
C ARG A 180 13.57 -0.56 -3.67
N ILE A 181 12.70 -1.32 -4.35
CA ILE A 181 11.48 -1.90 -3.74
C ILE A 181 11.85 -2.80 -2.57
N LYS A 182 12.85 -3.66 -2.73
CA LYS A 182 13.34 -4.50 -1.64
C LYS A 182 13.75 -3.70 -0.42
N GLN A 183 14.46 -2.59 -0.60
CA GLN A 183 14.85 -1.70 0.50
C GLN A 183 13.65 -1.05 1.19
N VAL A 184 12.62 -0.65 0.44
CA VAL A 184 11.34 -0.16 1.00
C VAL A 184 10.68 -1.23 1.86
N LEU A 185 10.60 -2.46 1.36
CA LEU A 185 9.96 -3.59 2.07
C LEU A 185 10.71 -3.98 3.34
N LEU A 186 12.05 -4.03 3.30
CA LEU A 186 12.87 -4.29 4.49
C LEU A 186 12.70 -3.20 5.55
N SER A 187 12.64 -1.93 5.13
CA SER A 187 12.37 -0.81 6.03
C SER A 187 10.97 -0.89 6.64
N LEU A 188 9.95 -1.23 5.84
CA LEU A 188 8.59 -1.42 6.31
C LEU A 188 8.50 -2.59 7.31
N GLN A 189 9.14 -3.73 7.02
CA GLN A 189 9.18 -4.89 7.92
C GLN A 189 9.80 -4.51 9.27
N ALA A 190 10.97 -3.88 9.25
CA ALA A 190 11.66 -3.47 10.47
C ALA A 190 10.83 -2.48 11.30
N PHE A 191 10.16 -1.54 10.63
CA PHE A 191 9.31 -0.55 11.28
C PHE A 191 8.05 -1.20 11.88
N THR A 192 7.41 -2.11 11.16
CA THR A 192 6.23 -2.85 11.64
C THR A 192 6.57 -3.67 12.89
N LEU A 193 7.68 -4.41 12.86
CA LEU A 193 8.15 -5.19 14.01
C LEU A 193 8.49 -4.31 15.22
N ARG A 194 8.89 -3.07 15.02
CA ARG A 194 9.16 -2.12 16.11
C ARG A 194 7.87 -1.63 16.76
N ILE A 195 6.87 -1.24 15.95
CA ILE A 195 5.57 -0.76 16.45
C ILE A 195 4.79 -1.87 17.17
N GLN A 196 4.84 -3.10 16.67
CA GLN A 196 4.12 -4.23 17.30
C GLN A 196 4.73 -4.72 18.63
N LYS A 197 5.90 -4.21 19.03
CA LYS A 197 6.56 -4.61 20.30
C LYS A 197 6.15 -3.74 21.49
N ASP A 198 5.54 -2.60 21.23
CA ASP A 198 5.05 -1.65 22.22
C ASP A 198 3.55 -1.90 22.49
#